data_13af60a73384618fe449de42eaef0ae3
#
_entry.id   13af60a73384618fe449de42eaef0ae3
#
_cell.length_a   1.000
_cell.length_b   1.000
_cell.length_c   1.000
_cell.angle_alpha   90.00
_cell.angle_beta   90.00
_cell.angle_gamma   90.00
#
_symmetry.space_group_name_H-M   'P 1'
#
loop_
_entity.id
_entity.type
_entity.pdbx_description
1 polymer ?
#
loop_
_entity_poly.entity_id
_entity_poly.type
_entity_poly.pdbx_seq_one_letter_code
_entity_poly.pdbx_strand_id
1 'polypeptide(L)'
;MRLTEKVHQLLAQHIRAGDSSIDATAGNGHDTCFLAEQVGVSGQVIAIDIQARAIEATLQKIAAAQFEERVSLRQGDHAIVLEKLTESHRSNFSAIVFNLGYLPGSDKNVQTEASNTEKALKASLQLLRKNGALYVTAYRGHPGGAIEAHMVENWMRAQEAAGHTVKSYEPASENTPPILWVLKAACP
;
A
#
# COMPACT_ATOMS: atom_id res chain seq x y z
N MET A 1 -18.60 8.48 -3.16
CA MET A 1 -17.28 8.13 -3.72
C MET A 1 -16.77 6.91 -2.95
N ARG A 2 -16.39 5.85 -3.64
CA ARG A 2 -15.81 4.66 -3.04
C ARG A 2 -14.43 4.98 -2.45
N LEU A 3 -14.00 4.24 -1.43
CA LEU A 3 -12.71 4.51 -0.79
C LEU A 3 -11.52 4.29 -1.74
N THR A 4 -11.60 3.28 -2.61
CA THR A 4 -10.62 3.05 -3.68
C THR A 4 -10.49 4.24 -4.64
N GLU A 5 -11.61 4.85 -5.03
CA GLU A 5 -11.61 6.07 -5.86
C GLU A 5 -10.92 7.23 -5.13
N LYS A 6 -11.13 7.31 -3.80
CA LYS A 6 -10.46 8.33 -2.96
C LYS A 6 -8.95 8.11 -2.90
N VAL A 7 -8.51 6.87 -2.75
CA VAL A 7 -7.07 6.51 -2.78
C VAL A 7 -6.46 6.93 -4.11
N HIS A 8 -7.08 6.52 -5.25
CA HIS A 8 -6.58 6.87 -6.59
C HIS A 8 -6.56 8.38 -6.82
N GLN A 9 -7.58 9.12 -6.38
CA GLN A 9 -7.60 10.59 -6.46
C GLN A 9 -6.42 11.22 -5.73
N LEU A 10 -6.12 10.75 -4.51
CA LEU A 10 -5.02 11.27 -3.70
C LEU A 10 -3.66 10.90 -4.29
N LEU A 11 -3.50 9.67 -4.78
CA LEU A 11 -2.29 9.21 -5.48
C LEU A 11 -2.00 10.02 -6.74
N ALA A 12 -3.02 10.27 -7.59
CA ALA A 12 -2.88 11.08 -8.80
C ALA A 12 -2.45 12.53 -8.52
N GLN A 13 -2.86 13.08 -7.38
CA GLN A 13 -2.41 14.41 -6.94
C GLN A 13 -0.98 14.43 -6.40
N HIS A 14 -0.47 13.27 -5.96
CA HIS A 14 0.79 13.15 -5.25
C HIS A 14 1.94 12.66 -6.14
N ILE A 15 1.71 11.59 -6.90
CA ILE A 15 2.71 10.94 -7.76
C ILE A 15 3.02 11.80 -8.99
N ARG A 16 4.27 11.77 -9.42
CA ARG A 16 4.75 12.44 -10.65
C ARG A 16 5.40 11.42 -11.58
N ALA A 17 5.41 11.71 -12.87
CA ALA A 17 6.14 10.92 -13.85
C ALA A 17 7.63 10.81 -13.43
N GLY A 18 8.18 9.60 -13.51
CA GLY A 18 9.53 9.28 -13.05
C GLY A 18 9.63 8.88 -11.57
N ASP A 19 8.54 8.97 -10.80
CA ASP A 19 8.54 8.53 -9.40
C ASP A 19 8.66 7.01 -9.27
N SER A 20 9.10 6.57 -8.09
CA SER A 20 9.04 5.16 -7.69
C SER A 20 7.96 4.98 -6.62
N SER A 21 7.17 3.90 -6.73
CA SER A 21 6.08 3.59 -5.81
C SER A 21 6.04 2.11 -5.46
N ILE A 22 5.38 1.76 -4.36
CA ILE A 22 5.19 0.37 -3.93
C ILE A 22 3.69 0.10 -3.74
N ASP A 23 3.23 -1.02 -4.31
CA ASP A 23 1.98 -1.68 -3.94
C ASP A 23 2.34 -2.87 -3.03
N ALA A 24 2.13 -2.73 -1.73
CA ALA A 24 2.53 -3.73 -0.74
C ALA A 24 1.52 -4.88 -0.58
N THR A 25 0.41 -4.85 -1.32
CA THR A 25 -0.68 -5.82 -1.31
C THR A 25 -1.30 -5.90 -2.70
N ALA A 26 -0.57 -6.42 -3.67
CA ALA A 26 -0.88 -6.33 -5.10
C ALA A 26 -2.26 -6.91 -5.49
N GLY A 27 -2.66 -8.02 -4.84
CA GLY A 27 -3.96 -8.62 -5.03
C GLY A 27 -4.29 -8.93 -6.49
N ASN A 28 -5.34 -8.34 -7.01
CA ASN A 28 -5.74 -8.46 -8.41
C ASN A 28 -5.08 -7.42 -9.34
N GLY A 29 -4.07 -6.68 -8.88
CA GLY A 29 -3.28 -5.75 -9.67
C GLY A 29 -3.95 -4.43 -10.04
N HIS A 30 -5.06 -4.05 -9.40
CA HIS A 30 -5.76 -2.80 -9.72
C HIS A 30 -4.93 -1.59 -9.31
N ASP A 31 -4.45 -1.54 -8.08
CA ASP A 31 -3.63 -0.43 -7.58
C ASP A 31 -2.24 -0.45 -8.23
N THR A 32 -1.67 -1.65 -8.47
CA THR A 32 -0.41 -1.81 -9.21
C THR A 32 -0.48 -1.14 -10.60
N CYS A 33 -1.53 -1.43 -11.39
CA CYS A 33 -1.70 -0.81 -12.72
C CYS A 33 -1.93 0.69 -12.63
N PHE A 34 -2.74 1.14 -11.66
CA PHE A 34 -2.93 2.56 -11.43
C PHE A 34 -1.62 3.27 -11.11
N LEU A 35 -0.81 2.72 -10.19
CA LEU A 35 0.50 3.27 -9.86
C LEU A 35 1.42 3.30 -11.08
N ALA A 36 1.46 2.21 -11.89
CA ALA A 36 2.27 2.12 -13.10
C ALA A 36 1.88 3.18 -14.15
N GLU A 37 0.60 3.51 -14.25
CA GLU A 37 0.14 4.60 -15.10
C GLU A 37 0.62 5.96 -14.58
N GLN A 38 0.49 6.22 -13.25
CA GLN A 38 0.86 7.50 -12.66
C GLN A 38 2.36 7.78 -12.70
N VAL A 39 3.21 6.78 -12.46
CA VAL A 39 4.67 6.95 -12.52
C VAL A 39 5.20 7.11 -13.94
N GLY A 40 4.43 6.73 -14.95
CA GLY A 40 4.79 6.88 -16.37
C GLY A 40 5.94 5.97 -16.80
N VAL A 41 6.43 6.19 -18.03
CA VAL A 41 7.44 5.32 -18.68
C VAL A 41 8.82 5.35 -18.01
N SER A 42 9.16 6.40 -17.30
CA SER A 42 10.45 6.57 -16.60
C SER A 42 10.37 6.20 -15.10
N GLY A 43 9.17 5.90 -14.60
CA GLY A 43 8.97 5.53 -13.20
C GLY A 43 8.99 4.02 -12.97
N GLN A 44 8.95 3.61 -11.72
CA GLN A 44 9.01 2.21 -11.31
C GLN A 44 7.97 1.90 -10.23
N VAL A 45 7.40 0.71 -10.28
CA VAL A 45 6.50 0.17 -9.25
C VAL A 45 7.02 -1.18 -8.79
N ILE A 46 7.12 -1.37 -7.48
CA ILE A 46 7.30 -2.69 -6.88
C ILE A 46 5.94 -3.15 -6.36
N ALA A 47 5.46 -4.31 -6.81
CA ALA A 47 4.22 -4.89 -6.37
C ALA A 47 4.48 -6.19 -5.61
N ILE A 48 3.93 -6.29 -4.39
CA ILE A 48 4.22 -7.35 -3.43
C ILE A 48 2.91 -8.08 -3.10
N ASP A 49 2.94 -9.39 -3.10
CA ASP A 49 1.86 -10.21 -2.52
C ASP A 49 2.42 -11.55 -2.05
N ILE A 50 1.86 -12.08 -0.97
CA ILE A 50 2.26 -13.39 -0.44
C ILE A 50 1.70 -14.53 -1.29
N GLN A 51 0.55 -14.32 -1.95
CA GLN A 51 -0.15 -15.33 -2.72
C GLN A 51 0.35 -15.39 -4.16
N ALA A 52 0.82 -16.56 -4.61
CA ALA A 52 1.22 -16.77 -6.00
C ALA A 52 0.10 -16.43 -6.99
N ARG A 53 -1.16 -16.74 -6.65
CA ARG A 53 -2.34 -16.39 -7.46
C ARG A 53 -2.49 -14.88 -7.65
N ALA A 54 -2.22 -14.09 -6.63
CA ALA A 54 -2.27 -12.62 -6.71
C ALA A 54 -1.17 -12.09 -7.65
N ILE A 55 0.04 -12.64 -7.52
CA ILE A 55 1.16 -12.30 -8.42
C ILE A 55 0.82 -12.64 -9.88
N GLU A 56 0.23 -13.81 -10.13
CA GLU A 56 -0.19 -14.21 -11.48
C GLU A 56 -1.28 -13.29 -12.04
N ALA A 57 -2.32 -12.99 -11.25
CA ALA A 57 -3.39 -12.07 -11.65
C ALA A 57 -2.86 -10.68 -11.97
N THR A 58 -1.93 -10.18 -11.13
CA THR A 58 -1.28 -8.90 -11.35
C THR A 58 -0.40 -8.93 -12.60
N LEU A 59 0.37 -10.00 -12.84
CA LEU A 59 1.18 -10.19 -14.05
C LEU A 59 0.32 -10.11 -15.32
N GLN A 60 -0.80 -10.83 -15.35
CA GLN A 60 -1.71 -10.80 -16.50
C GLN A 60 -2.25 -9.40 -16.76
N LYS A 61 -2.59 -8.65 -15.69
CA LYS A 61 -3.13 -7.31 -15.81
C LYS A 61 -2.10 -6.30 -16.28
N ILE A 62 -0.87 -6.32 -15.75
CA ILE A 62 0.21 -5.43 -16.20
C ILE A 62 0.63 -5.72 -17.65
N ALA A 63 0.63 -7.00 -18.06
CA ALA A 63 0.91 -7.38 -19.45
C ALA A 63 -0.18 -6.86 -20.41
N ALA A 64 -1.46 -7.01 -20.04
CA ALA A 64 -2.56 -6.48 -20.84
C ALA A 64 -2.52 -4.94 -20.98
N ALA A 65 -1.95 -4.24 -19.99
CA ALA A 65 -1.76 -2.79 -19.98
C ALA A 65 -0.40 -2.33 -20.56
N GLN A 66 0.48 -3.27 -20.94
CA GLN A 66 1.84 -2.99 -21.44
C GLN A 66 2.71 -2.22 -20.41
N PHE A 67 2.65 -2.67 -19.14
CA PHE A 67 3.39 -2.05 -18.03
C PHE A 67 4.53 -2.91 -17.50
N GLU A 68 4.93 -3.99 -18.19
CA GLU A 68 5.92 -4.99 -17.72
C GLU A 68 7.28 -4.35 -17.41
N GLU A 69 7.72 -3.38 -18.22
CA GLU A 69 9.02 -2.75 -18.05
C GLU A 69 9.10 -1.83 -16.82
N ARG A 70 7.94 -1.40 -16.28
CA ARG A 70 7.90 -0.47 -15.14
C ARG A 70 7.42 -1.11 -13.84
N VAL A 71 6.99 -2.39 -13.88
CA VAL A 71 6.50 -3.11 -12.69
C VAL A 71 7.38 -4.31 -12.36
N SER A 72 7.88 -4.36 -11.12
CA SER A 72 8.63 -5.48 -10.58
C SER A 72 7.78 -6.23 -9.55
N LEU A 73 7.42 -7.48 -9.85
CA LEU A 73 6.63 -8.33 -8.95
C LEU A 73 7.53 -9.03 -7.93
N ARG A 74 7.09 -9.08 -6.68
CA ARG A 74 7.75 -9.78 -5.57
C ARG A 74 6.74 -10.66 -4.85
N GLN A 75 6.88 -11.98 -4.97
CA GLN A 75 6.11 -12.91 -4.14
C GLN A 75 6.75 -13.03 -2.78
N GLY A 76 6.00 -12.73 -1.72
CA GLY A 76 6.46 -12.86 -0.33
C GLY A 76 5.65 -12.05 0.66
N ASP A 77 5.94 -12.24 1.93
CA ASP A 77 5.39 -11.42 3.01
C ASP A 77 5.89 -9.97 2.87
N HIS A 78 4.97 -9.01 2.85
CA HIS A 78 5.29 -7.59 2.68
C HIS A 78 6.25 -7.07 3.76
N ALA A 79 6.18 -7.57 5.00
CA ALA A 79 7.10 -7.15 6.06
C ALA A 79 8.53 -7.54 5.72
N ILE A 80 8.73 -8.79 5.27
CA ILE A 80 10.06 -9.31 4.91
C ILE A 80 10.61 -8.61 3.66
N VAL A 81 9.76 -8.43 2.64
CA VAL A 81 10.19 -7.81 1.37
C VAL A 81 10.55 -6.34 1.59
N LEU A 82 9.69 -5.58 2.31
CA LEU A 82 9.95 -4.16 2.59
C LEU A 82 11.18 -3.97 3.48
N GLU A 83 11.40 -4.81 4.48
CA GLU A 83 12.59 -4.76 5.32
C GLU A 83 13.86 -4.93 4.48
N LYS A 84 13.91 -5.92 3.59
CA LYS A 84 15.05 -6.11 2.66
C LYS A 84 15.25 -4.91 1.73
N LEU A 85 14.17 -4.29 1.25
CA LEU A 85 14.27 -3.10 0.40
C LEU A 85 14.93 -1.91 1.14
N THR A 86 14.82 -1.82 2.47
CA THR A 86 15.47 -0.74 3.23
C THR A 86 17.01 -0.77 3.15
N GLU A 87 17.60 -1.90 2.81
CA GLU A 87 19.06 -2.02 2.67
C GLU A 87 19.61 -1.26 1.45
N SER A 88 18.80 -1.13 0.39
CA SER A 88 19.25 -0.56 -0.91
C SER A 88 18.42 0.60 -1.42
N HIS A 89 17.23 0.85 -0.89
CA HIS A 89 16.26 1.81 -1.43
C HIS A 89 15.74 2.83 -0.42
N ARG A 90 16.51 3.13 0.64
CA ARG A 90 16.09 4.13 1.63
C ARG A 90 15.76 5.47 0.98
N SER A 91 14.68 6.10 1.45
CA SER A 91 14.24 7.44 1.02
C SER A 91 14.05 7.58 -0.50
N ASN A 92 13.55 6.52 -1.16
CA ASN A 92 13.43 6.49 -2.62
C ASN A 92 11.98 6.59 -3.14
N PHE A 93 11.00 6.11 -2.36
CA PHE A 93 9.63 5.96 -2.85
C PHE A 93 8.75 7.18 -2.56
N SER A 94 7.99 7.61 -3.56
CA SER A 94 7.01 8.69 -3.44
C SER A 94 5.74 8.24 -2.74
N ALA A 95 5.28 7.03 -3.03
CA ALA A 95 4.07 6.47 -2.46
C ALA A 95 4.22 4.98 -2.15
N ILE A 96 3.64 4.55 -1.04
CA ILE A 96 3.50 3.13 -0.67
C ILE A 96 2.04 2.89 -0.31
N VAL A 97 1.43 1.85 -0.90
CA VAL A 97 0.00 1.55 -0.74
C VAL A 97 -0.18 0.18 -0.08
N PHE A 98 -1.13 0.10 0.85
CA PHE A 98 -1.59 -1.13 1.49
C PHE A 98 -3.11 -1.23 1.43
N ASN A 99 -3.61 -2.41 1.09
CA ASN A 99 -4.99 -2.84 1.31
C ASN A 99 -4.97 -4.01 2.28
N LEU A 100 -5.23 -3.75 3.56
CA LEU A 100 -5.12 -4.74 4.62
C LEU A 100 -6.40 -5.55 4.73
N GLY A 101 -6.28 -6.87 4.62
CA GLY A 101 -7.39 -7.79 4.64
C GLY A 101 -7.07 -9.08 3.91
N TYR A 102 -7.98 -9.58 3.13
CA TYR A 102 -7.82 -10.78 2.30
C TYR A 102 -8.07 -10.48 0.82
N LEU A 103 -7.50 -11.28 -0.06
CA LEU A 103 -7.70 -11.16 -1.50
C LEU A 103 -9.15 -11.56 -1.86
N PRO A 104 -9.96 -10.68 -2.45
CA PRO A 104 -11.31 -11.02 -2.88
C PRO A 104 -11.33 -12.22 -3.85
N GLY A 105 -12.18 -13.22 -3.54
CA GLY A 105 -12.30 -14.43 -4.36
C GLY A 105 -11.23 -15.50 -4.10
N SER A 106 -10.40 -15.35 -3.06
CA SER A 106 -9.40 -16.35 -2.65
C SER A 106 -9.71 -16.98 -1.28
N ASP A 107 -8.79 -17.78 -0.77
CA ASP A 107 -8.89 -18.37 0.58
C ASP A 107 -8.85 -17.24 1.64
N LYS A 108 -9.95 -17.07 2.36
CA LYS A 108 -10.09 -16.08 3.44
C LYS A 108 -9.19 -16.36 4.65
N ASN A 109 -8.58 -17.53 4.75
CA ASN A 109 -7.60 -17.82 5.79
C ASN A 109 -6.24 -17.16 5.52
N VAL A 110 -5.97 -16.77 4.28
CA VAL A 110 -4.77 -16.01 3.91
C VAL A 110 -5.13 -14.53 3.92
N GLN A 111 -4.80 -13.87 5.01
CA GLN A 111 -5.08 -12.45 5.26
C GLN A 111 -3.86 -11.78 5.89
N THR A 112 -3.85 -10.44 5.90
CA THR A 112 -2.82 -9.67 6.60
C THR A 112 -2.93 -9.86 8.11
N GLU A 113 -1.81 -9.79 8.80
CA GLU A 113 -1.74 -9.95 10.26
C GLU A 113 -1.12 -8.71 10.90
N ALA A 114 -1.70 -8.25 12.00
CA ALA A 114 -1.31 -7.02 12.68
C ALA A 114 0.19 -6.93 13.00
N SER A 115 0.82 -8.03 13.41
CA SER A 115 2.25 -8.07 13.75
C SER A 115 3.16 -7.86 12.55
N ASN A 116 2.82 -8.45 11.40
CA ASN A 116 3.56 -8.31 10.15
C ASN A 116 3.29 -6.94 9.53
N THR A 117 2.03 -6.48 9.55
CA THR A 117 1.65 -5.16 9.10
C THR A 117 2.41 -4.06 9.85
N GLU A 118 2.55 -4.15 11.18
CA GLU A 118 3.30 -3.16 11.96
C GLU A 118 4.78 -3.08 11.52
N LYS A 119 5.44 -4.23 11.29
CA LYS A 119 6.82 -4.26 10.77
C LYS A 119 6.90 -3.63 9.38
N ALA A 120 5.94 -3.96 8.50
CA ALA A 120 5.86 -3.40 7.15
C ALA A 120 5.68 -1.89 7.15
N LEU A 121 4.84 -1.34 8.03
CA LEU A 121 4.65 0.10 8.19
C LEU A 121 5.93 0.81 8.67
N LYS A 122 6.66 0.20 9.61
CA LYS A 122 7.97 0.72 10.07
C LYS A 122 9.01 0.76 8.96
N ALA A 123 9.10 -0.32 8.15
CA ALA A 123 9.99 -0.36 6.99
C ALA A 123 9.58 0.67 5.93
N SER A 124 8.28 0.84 5.71
CA SER A 124 7.74 1.81 4.74
C SER A 124 8.18 3.23 5.04
N LEU A 125 8.21 3.66 6.32
CA LEU A 125 8.71 5.00 6.66
C LEU A 125 10.17 5.24 6.25
N GLN A 126 11.02 4.20 6.33
CA GLN A 126 12.41 4.30 5.93
C GLN A 126 12.59 4.33 4.40
N LEU A 127 11.62 3.77 3.68
CA LEU A 127 11.61 3.72 2.22
C LEU A 127 11.03 4.99 1.59
N LEU A 128 10.15 5.70 2.29
CA LEU A 128 9.56 6.94 1.79
C LEU A 128 10.62 8.04 1.65
N ARG A 129 10.63 8.68 0.48
CA ARG A 129 11.40 9.90 0.28
C ARG A 129 10.82 11.08 1.08
N LYS A 130 11.54 12.17 1.15
CA LYS A 130 11.03 13.44 1.67
C LYS A 130 9.71 13.80 0.98
N ASN A 131 8.70 14.13 1.78
CA ASN A 131 7.32 14.38 1.34
C ASN A 131 6.64 13.16 0.68
N GLY A 132 7.23 11.97 0.74
CA GLY A 132 6.58 10.74 0.32
C GLY A 132 5.37 10.42 1.20
N ALA A 133 4.46 9.60 0.72
CA ALA A 133 3.23 9.30 1.45
C ALA A 133 2.92 7.81 1.51
N LEU A 134 2.40 7.40 2.66
CA LEU A 134 1.91 6.07 2.94
C LEU A 134 0.38 6.09 2.92
N TYR A 135 -0.23 5.18 2.18
CA TYR A 135 -1.66 5.00 2.06
C TYR A 135 -2.03 3.62 2.59
N VAL A 136 -2.83 3.55 3.65
CA VAL A 136 -3.21 2.29 4.29
C VAL A 136 -4.72 2.20 4.40
N THR A 137 -5.32 1.31 3.62
CA THR A 137 -6.74 0.97 3.74
C THR A 137 -6.87 -0.24 4.64
N ALA A 138 -7.50 -0.08 5.80
CA ALA A 138 -7.74 -1.14 6.78
C ALA A 138 -9.19 -1.60 6.72
N TYR A 139 -9.42 -2.87 6.34
CA TYR A 139 -10.73 -3.49 6.27
C TYR A 139 -11.08 -4.15 7.61
N ARG A 140 -12.19 -3.74 8.24
CA ARG A 140 -12.60 -4.17 9.59
C ARG A 140 -13.56 -5.37 9.59
N GLY A 141 -14.12 -5.74 8.46
CA GLY A 141 -15.23 -6.69 8.33
C GLY A 141 -14.84 -8.17 8.22
N HIS A 142 -13.63 -8.55 8.61
CA HIS A 142 -13.15 -9.95 8.58
C HIS A 142 -12.52 -10.36 9.93
N PRO A 143 -12.35 -11.67 10.20
CA PRO A 143 -11.69 -12.12 11.41
C PRO A 143 -10.28 -11.50 11.53
N GLY A 144 -9.97 -10.91 12.69
CA GLY A 144 -8.70 -10.20 12.91
C GLY A 144 -8.65 -8.76 12.36
N GLY A 145 -9.50 -8.39 11.40
CA GLY A 145 -9.47 -7.07 10.75
C GLY A 145 -9.69 -5.90 11.71
N ALA A 146 -10.55 -6.05 12.71
CA ALA A 146 -10.74 -5.02 13.75
C ALA A 146 -9.47 -4.82 14.60
N ILE A 147 -8.75 -5.89 14.92
CA ILE A 147 -7.48 -5.83 15.68
C ILE A 147 -6.40 -5.14 14.84
N GLU A 148 -6.27 -5.53 13.57
CA GLU A 148 -5.32 -4.93 12.64
C GLU A 148 -5.62 -3.44 12.40
N ALA A 149 -6.87 -3.08 12.17
CA ALA A 149 -7.27 -1.69 11.99
C ALA A 149 -6.99 -0.83 13.24
N HIS A 150 -7.21 -1.36 14.45
CA HIS A 150 -6.87 -0.68 15.70
C HIS A 150 -5.35 -0.51 15.87
N MET A 151 -4.56 -1.53 15.51
CA MET A 151 -3.09 -1.42 15.49
C MET A 151 -2.64 -0.33 14.52
N VAL A 152 -3.19 -0.30 13.30
CA VAL A 152 -2.88 0.74 12.29
C VAL A 152 -3.21 2.13 12.83
N GLU A 153 -4.40 2.32 13.43
CA GLU A 153 -4.78 3.59 14.03
C GLU A 153 -3.78 4.05 15.09
N ASN A 154 -3.45 3.19 16.05
CA ASN A 154 -2.49 3.51 17.12
C ASN A 154 -1.11 3.88 16.55
N TRP A 155 -0.65 3.12 15.54
CA TRP A 155 0.61 3.40 14.87
C TRP A 155 0.57 4.75 14.14
N MET A 156 -0.50 5.07 13.41
CA MET A 156 -0.69 6.34 12.71
C MET A 156 -0.71 7.53 13.68
N ARG A 157 -1.42 7.41 14.82
CA ARG A 157 -1.44 8.44 15.87
C ARG A 157 -0.06 8.66 16.49
N ALA A 158 0.72 7.60 16.70
CA ALA A 158 2.09 7.72 17.17
C ALA A 158 2.98 8.47 16.16
N GLN A 159 2.79 8.23 14.86
CA GLN A 159 3.52 8.96 13.82
C GLN A 159 3.10 10.44 13.73
N GLU A 160 1.82 10.73 13.92
CA GLU A 160 1.33 12.10 14.02
C GLU A 160 1.99 12.86 15.19
N ALA A 161 2.08 12.21 16.36
CA ALA A 161 2.80 12.76 17.52
C ALA A 161 4.31 12.92 17.28
N ALA A 162 4.90 12.12 16.40
CA ALA A 162 6.30 12.23 15.97
C ALA A 162 6.54 13.31 14.91
N GLY A 163 5.49 14.04 14.49
CA GLY A 163 5.60 15.20 13.59
C GLY A 163 5.26 14.91 12.12
N HIS A 164 4.81 13.69 11.77
CA HIS A 164 4.28 13.40 10.44
C HIS A 164 2.86 13.97 10.28
N THR A 165 2.45 14.29 9.06
CA THR A 165 1.07 14.69 8.78
C THR A 165 0.22 13.46 8.54
N VAL A 166 -0.80 13.24 9.36
CA VAL A 166 -1.72 12.10 9.24
C VAL A 166 -3.13 12.59 8.97
N LYS A 167 -3.84 11.92 8.06
CA LYS A 167 -5.27 12.12 7.77
C LYS A 167 -5.96 10.77 7.66
N SER A 168 -7.22 10.71 8.08
CA SER A 168 -8.07 9.55 7.86
C SER A 168 -9.30 9.91 7.04
N TYR A 169 -9.78 8.93 6.28
CA TYR A 169 -11.00 9.04 5.48
C TYR A 169 -11.84 7.78 5.71
N GLU A 170 -13.09 7.99 6.04
CA GLU A 170 -14.07 6.94 6.28
C GLU A 170 -15.31 7.24 5.45
N PRO A 171 -15.83 6.28 4.66
CA PRO A 171 -17.06 6.51 3.92
C PRO A 171 -18.23 6.61 4.91
N ALA A 172 -19.18 7.47 4.61
CA ALA A 172 -20.45 7.56 5.34
C ALA A 172 -21.28 6.31 5.06
N SER A 173 -21.11 5.26 5.85
CA SER A 173 -21.79 3.97 5.71
C SER A 173 -22.22 3.49 7.10
N GLU A 174 -23.41 2.84 7.18
CA GLU A 174 -23.94 2.28 8.42
C GLU A 174 -23.25 0.97 8.86
N ASN A 175 -22.55 0.28 7.94
CA ASN A 175 -21.87 -0.98 8.21
C ASN A 175 -20.35 -0.76 8.25
N THR A 176 -19.72 -1.20 9.31
CA THR A 176 -18.28 -1.18 9.61
C THR A 176 -17.37 -0.92 8.37
N PRO A 177 -17.28 0.31 7.87
CA PRO A 177 -16.57 0.60 6.62
C PRO A 177 -15.06 0.47 6.82
N PRO A 178 -14.29 0.24 5.74
CA PRO A 178 -12.85 0.35 5.80
C PRO A 178 -12.44 1.80 6.09
N ILE A 179 -11.28 1.97 6.72
CA ILE A 179 -10.67 3.29 6.96
C ILE A 179 -9.44 3.42 6.07
N LEU A 180 -9.34 4.53 5.33
CA LEU A 180 -8.10 4.93 4.68
C LEU A 180 -7.32 5.88 5.59
N TRP A 181 -6.11 5.51 5.90
CA TRP A 181 -5.11 6.36 6.56
C TRP A 181 -4.10 6.85 5.52
N VAL A 182 -3.76 8.12 5.58
CA VAL A 182 -2.73 8.74 4.75
C VAL A 182 -1.73 9.45 5.65
N LEU A 183 -0.48 8.99 5.62
CA LEU A 183 0.63 9.61 6.30
C LEU A 183 1.55 10.27 5.27
N LYS A 184 1.87 11.55 5.44
CA LYS A 184 2.94 12.21 4.69
C LYS A 184 4.16 12.34 5.58
N ALA A 185 5.29 11.80 5.10
CA ALA A 185 6.54 11.85 5.81
C ALA A 185 6.99 13.31 6.00
N ALA A 186 7.23 13.71 7.25
CA ALA A 186 7.83 15.00 7.54
C ALA A 186 9.23 15.09 6.95
N CYS A 187 9.70 16.31 6.77
CA CYS A 187 11.11 16.55 6.50
C CYS A 187 11.90 16.25 7.79
N PRO A 188 12.94 15.43 7.79
CA PRO A 188 13.82 15.28 8.93
C PRO A 188 14.52 16.61 9.27
#